data_17ec024542ada093113981038143ea3e
#
_entry.id   17ec024542ada093113981038143ea3e
#
_cell.length_a   1.000
_cell.length_b   1.000
_cell.length_c   1.000
_cell.angle_alpha   90.00
_cell.angle_beta   90.00
_cell.angle_gamma   90.00
#
_symmetry.space_group_name_H-M   'P 1'
#
loop_
_entity.id
_entity.type
_entity.pdbx_description
1 polymer ?
#
loop_
_entity_poly.entity_id
_entity_poly.type
_entity_poly.pdbx_seq_one_letter_code
_entity_poly.pdbx_strand_id
1 'polypeptide(L)'
;MAKQNIFDNEVFFEGYKDLRNREKNANNLFEIPALFSLLPELKGLRILDLGCGFGEHCKDYIRMGAEKVVGIDISEKMLEVAKAENSDPKITYINLAMEDLNVIDEEFDLVISSLALHYIEDFDGVLKNINNLLAKDGYFIFSQESPLSTCFSGGERWTRDENGNKLHLNLTNYGREKEASSEWFVEGVKRYHRMFSTIVNSLVDAGFSVERMVEPLPNEEILAKYPDYEDLFHKPDFLLVKAKKNK
;
A
#
# COMPACT_ATOMS: atom_id res chain seq x y z
N MET A 1 -9.27 9.33 18.26
CA MET A 1 -10.27 9.70 17.20
C MET A 1 -10.75 8.41 16.54
N ALA A 2 -11.93 8.38 15.93
CA ALA A 2 -12.38 7.18 15.22
C ALA A 2 -11.49 6.98 13.98
N LYS A 3 -10.96 5.76 13.79
CA LYS A 3 -10.17 5.37 12.62
C LYS A 3 -11.05 5.38 11.38
N GLN A 4 -10.50 5.76 10.24
CA GLN A 4 -11.27 5.77 9.00
C GLN A 4 -11.49 4.32 8.52
N ASN A 5 -12.76 3.90 8.45
CA ASN A 5 -13.18 2.66 7.81
C ASN A 5 -14.09 2.97 6.63
N ILE A 6 -13.51 3.53 5.56
CA ILE A 6 -14.27 3.90 4.36
C ILE A 6 -14.67 2.66 3.53
N PHE A 7 -13.93 1.56 3.66
CA PHE A 7 -14.14 0.34 2.90
C PHE A 7 -15.40 -0.44 3.30
N ASP A 8 -16.04 -0.11 4.44
CA ASP A 8 -17.36 -0.62 4.81
C ASP A 8 -18.52 0.25 4.26
N ASN A 9 -18.22 1.42 3.66
CA ASN A 9 -19.22 2.18 2.91
C ASN A 9 -19.60 1.42 1.63
N GLU A 10 -20.88 1.19 1.42
CA GLU A 10 -21.36 0.33 0.34
C GLU A 10 -20.99 0.84 -1.06
N VAL A 11 -21.13 2.15 -1.30
CA VAL A 11 -20.78 2.78 -2.58
C VAL A 11 -19.28 2.67 -2.85
N PHE A 12 -18.48 2.90 -1.82
CA PHE A 12 -17.03 2.78 -1.91
C PHE A 12 -16.60 1.33 -2.16
N PHE A 13 -17.16 0.38 -1.41
CA PHE A 13 -16.85 -1.04 -1.53
C PHE A 13 -17.13 -1.59 -2.92
N GLU A 14 -18.33 -1.32 -3.48
CA GLU A 14 -18.68 -1.77 -4.83
C GLU A 14 -17.80 -1.11 -5.90
N GLY A 15 -17.58 0.21 -5.79
CA GLY A 15 -16.69 0.92 -6.70
C GLY A 15 -15.25 0.41 -6.67
N TYR A 16 -14.74 0.06 -5.49
CA TYR A 16 -13.41 -0.51 -5.31
C TYR A 16 -13.33 -1.93 -5.89
N LYS A 17 -14.34 -2.77 -5.65
CA LYS A 17 -14.43 -4.12 -6.20
C LYS A 17 -14.44 -4.09 -7.74
N ASP A 18 -15.22 -3.18 -8.33
CA ASP A 18 -15.25 -3.00 -9.78
C ASP A 18 -13.89 -2.54 -10.33
N LEU A 19 -13.21 -1.62 -9.62
CA LEU A 19 -11.88 -1.16 -10.00
C LEU A 19 -10.86 -2.30 -10.02
N ARG A 20 -10.88 -3.16 -8.98
CA ARG A 20 -9.96 -4.31 -8.86
C ARG A 20 -10.15 -5.32 -10.00
N ASN A 21 -11.37 -5.47 -10.50
CA ASN A 21 -11.71 -6.40 -11.59
C ASN A 21 -11.37 -5.89 -13.00
N ARG A 22 -10.98 -4.61 -13.15
CA ARG A 22 -10.66 -4.03 -14.47
C ARG A 22 -9.31 -4.55 -14.97
N GLU A 23 -9.25 -4.90 -16.26
CA GLU A 23 -7.99 -5.27 -16.91
C GLU A 23 -6.97 -4.11 -16.87
N LYS A 24 -7.41 -2.88 -17.19
CA LYS A 24 -6.63 -1.66 -17.05
C LYS A 24 -6.66 -1.18 -15.59
N ASN A 25 -5.83 -1.76 -14.75
CA ASN A 25 -5.70 -1.43 -13.34
C ASN A 25 -4.22 -1.22 -13.00
N ALA A 26 -3.88 -0.02 -12.53
CA ALA A 26 -2.50 0.34 -12.21
C ALA A 26 -1.87 -0.56 -11.12
N ASN A 27 -2.67 -1.06 -10.16
CA ASN A 27 -2.17 -2.01 -9.17
C ASN A 27 -1.68 -3.29 -9.84
N ASN A 28 -2.48 -3.87 -10.75
CA ASN A 28 -2.13 -5.12 -11.44
C ASN A 28 -0.96 -4.94 -12.42
N LEU A 29 -0.87 -3.77 -13.05
CA LEU A 29 0.16 -3.51 -14.08
C LEU A 29 1.50 -3.09 -13.50
N PHE A 30 1.52 -2.40 -12.36
CA PHE A 30 2.75 -1.78 -11.82
C PHE A 30 3.02 -2.15 -10.38
N GLU A 31 2.05 -1.96 -9.47
CA GLU A 31 2.28 -2.08 -8.04
C GLU A 31 2.52 -3.54 -7.63
N ILE A 32 1.64 -4.46 -7.98
CA ILE A 32 1.73 -5.87 -7.59
C ILE A 32 2.99 -6.52 -8.15
N PRO A 33 3.33 -6.40 -9.45
CA PRO A 33 4.58 -6.96 -9.96
C PRO A 33 5.82 -6.40 -9.25
N ALA A 34 5.85 -5.10 -8.95
CA ALA A 34 6.93 -4.47 -8.23
C ALA A 34 7.02 -4.95 -6.77
N LEU A 35 5.88 -5.05 -6.06
CA LEU A 35 5.81 -5.56 -4.69
C LEU A 35 6.35 -6.99 -4.62
N PHE A 36 5.89 -7.87 -5.51
CA PHE A 36 6.31 -9.26 -5.54
C PHE A 36 7.79 -9.42 -5.91
N SER A 37 8.35 -8.50 -6.72
CA SER A 37 9.80 -8.51 -7.03
C SER A 37 10.69 -8.19 -5.83
N LEU A 38 10.15 -7.58 -4.78
CA LEU A 38 10.87 -7.25 -3.55
C LEU A 38 10.83 -8.37 -2.52
N LEU A 39 9.92 -9.36 -2.68
CA LEU A 39 9.75 -10.44 -1.73
C LEU A 39 11.02 -11.32 -1.65
N PRO A 40 11.41 -11.79 -0.46
CA PRO A 40 12.38 -12.86 -0.32
C PRO A 40 11.75 -14.20 -0.75
N GLU A 41 12.50 -15.28 -0.68
CA GLU A 41 11.90 -16.63 -0.75
C GLU A 41 10.93 -16.81 0.42
N LEU A 42 9.65 -17.11 0.13
CA LEU A 42 8.59 -17.18 1.14
C LEU A 42 8.47 -18.55 1.83
N LYS A 43 9.20 -19.56 1.33
CA LYS A 43 9.10 -20.93 1.87
C LYS A 43 9.39 -20.99 3.37
N GLY A 44 8.38 -21.43 4.13
CA GLY A 44 8.48 -21.60 5.58
C GLY A 44 8.36 -20.30 6.39
N LEU A 45 8.09 -19.16 5.77
CA LEU A 45 7.95 -17.89 6.49
C LEU A 45 6.54 -17.73 7.08
N ARG A 46 6.49 -17.10 8.26
CA ARG A 46 5.26 -16.57 8.88
C ARG A 46 5.09 -15.13 8.43
N ILE A 47 3.96 -14.82 7.81
CA ILE A 47 3.71 -13.54 7.16
C ILE A 47 2.53 -12.83 7.84
N LEU A 48 2.68 -11.51 8.08
CA LEU A 48 1.60 -10.61 8.46
C LEU A 48 1.31 -9.68 7.28
N ASP A 49 0.06 -9.69 6.79
CA ASP A 49 -0.42 -8.81 5.72
C ASP A 49 -1.32 -7.72 6.30
N LEU A 50 -0.86 -6.47 6.23
CA LEU A 50 -1.51 -5.31 6.82
C LEU A 50 -2.38 -4.58 5.79
N GLY A 51 -3.71 -4.53 6.05
CA GLY A 51 -4.68 -4.04 5.09
C GLY A 51 -4.86 -5.04 3.96
N CYS A 52 -5.10 -6.31 4.31
CA CYS A 52 -5.10 -7.42 3.36
C CYS A 52 -6.29 -7.41 2.36
N GLY A 53 -7.28 -6.54 2.57
CA GLY A 53 -8.44 -6.38 1.71
C GLY A 53 -9.15 -7.71 1.45
N PHE A 54 -9.30 -8.07 0.17
CA PHE A 54 -9.95 -9.31 -0.26
C PHE A 54 -9.11 -10.58 -0.03
N GLY A 55 -7.88 -10.46 0.50
CA GLY A 55 -7.02 -11.60 0.85
C GLY A 55 -6.36 -12.31 -0.33
N GLU A 56 -6.40 -11.74 -1.53
CA GLU A 56 -5.78 -12.31 -2.74
C GLU A 56 -4.28 -12.57 -2.53
N HIS A 57 -3.56 -11.59 -2.01
CA HIS A 57 -2.13 -11.71 -1.72
C HIS A 57 -1.85 -12.76 -0.62
N CYS A 58 -2.68 -12.83 0.43
CA CYS A 58 -2.54 -13.86 1.46
C CYS A 58 -2.54 -15.26 0.85
N LYS A 59 -3.45 -15.51 -0.09
CA LYS A 59 -3.53 -16.79 -0.80
C LYS A 59 -2.32 -17.03 -1.70
N ASP A 60 -1.82 -15.99 -2.37
CA ASP A 60 -0.62 -16.08 -3.20
C ASP A 60 0.63 -16.37 -2.36
N TYR A 61 0.78 -15.76 -1.18
CA TYR A 61 1.89 -16.07 -0.28
C TYR A 61 1.88 -17.54 0.16
N ILE A 62 0.73 -18.13 0.43
CA ILE A 62 0.63 -19.58 0.70
C ILE A 62 1.06 -20.41 -0.52
N ARG A 63 0.61 -20.04 -1.72
CA ARG A 63 1.01 -20.73 -2.97
C ARG A 63 2.52 -20.64 -3.21
N MET A 64 3.16 -19.55 -2.78
CA MET A 64 4.61 -19.33 -2.83
C MET A 64 5.36 -20.05 -1.70
N GLY A 65 4.66 -20.78 -0.82
CA GLY A 65 5.26 -21.67 0.18
C GLY A 65 5.35 -21.11 1.59
N ALA A 66 4.67 -20.00 1.90
CA ALA A 66 4.59 -19.51 3.26
C ALA A 66 4.04 -20.59 4.21
N GLU A 67 4.56 -20.64 5.43
CA GLU A 67 4.11 -21.56 6.46
C GLU A 67 2.74 -21.16 7.02
N LYS A 68 2.57 -19.85 7.26
CA LYS A 68 1.38 -19.25 7.83
C LYS A 68 1.23 -17.81 7.35
N VAL A 69 0.02 -17.37 7.12
CA VAL A 69 -0.32 -15.96 6.85
C VAL A 69 -1.37 -15.48 7.83
N VAL A 70 -1.16 -14.32 8.42
CA VAL A 70 -2.17 -13.56 9.15
C VAL A 70 -2.49 -12.33 8.33
N GLY A 71 -3.73 -12.20 7.85
CA GLY A 71 -4.22 -11.01 7.16
C GLY A 71 -5.05 -10.17 8.12
N ILE A 72 -4.75 -8.89 8.24
CA ILE A 72 -5.59 -7.96 9.01
C ILE A 72 -6.18 -6.91 8.10
N ASP A 73 -7.42 -6.54 8.35
CA ASP A 73 -8.08 -5.40 7.73
C ASP A 73 -9.08 -4.77 8.71
N ILE A 74 -9.28 -3.46 8.61
CA ILE A 74 -10.25 -2.74 9.42
C ILE A 74 -11.69 -2.98 8.92
N SER A 75 -11.85 -3.33 7.65
CA SER A 75 -13.14 -3.55 6.99
C SER A 75 -13.64 -4.98 7.19
N GLU A 76 -14.82 -5.11 7.82
CA GLU A 76 -15.50 -6.41 7.93
C GLU A 76 -15.94 -6.93 6.55
N LYS A 77 -16.43 -6.05 5.67
CA LYS A 77 -16.85 -6.41 4.30
C LYS A 77 -15.70 -6.99 3.48
N MET A 78 -14.51 -6.39 3.56
CA MET A 78 -13.33 -6.92 2.90
C MET A 78 -13.00 -8.32 3.40
N LEU A 79 -13.02 -8.52 4.71
CA LEU A 79 -12.69 -9.81 5.33
C LEU A 79 -13.76 -10.88 5.09
N GLU A 80 -15.02 -10.53 4.90
CA GLU A 80 -16.07 -11.46 4.47
C GLU A 80 -15.72 -12.05 3.09
N VAL A 81 -15.34 -11.22 2.13
CA VAL A 81 -14.88 -11.68 0.81
C VAL A 81 -13.60 -12.49 0.92
N ALA A 82 -12.62 -12.03 1.70
CA ALA A 82 -11.36 -12.76 1.91
C ALA A 82 -11.61 -14.19 2.44
N LYS A 83 -12.48 -14.34 3.43
CA LYS A 83 -12.85 -15.64 4.00
C LYS A 83 -13.63 -16.51 3.02
N ALA A 84 -14.48 -15.92 2.18
CA ALA A 84 -15.28 -16.65 1.21
C ALA A 84 -14.47 -17.12 -0.01
N GLU A 85 -13.58 -16.28 -0.55
CA GLU A 85 -12.93 -16.48 -1.84
C GLU A 85 -11.45 -16.89 -1.73
N ASN A 86 -10.77 -16.46 -0.65
CA ASN A 86 -9.34 -16.61 -0.47
C ASN A 86 -8.95 -17.32 0.84
N SER A 87 -9.79 -18.22 1.33
CA SER A 87 -9.50 -19.03 2.52
C SER A 87 -8.48 -20.14 2.23
N ASP A 88 -7.69 -20.45 3.24
CA ASP A 88 -6.79 -21.61 3.31
C ASP A 88 -6.59 -21.97 4.80
N PRO A 89 -6.39 -23.24 5.18
CA PRO A 89 -6.15 -23.61 6.58
C PRO A 89 -4.95 -22.91 7.24
N LYS A 90 -4.02 -22.40 6.44
CA LYS A 90 -2.84 -21.67 6.87
C LYS A 90 -3.04 -20.16 6.92
N ILE A 91 -4.22 -19.65 6.57
CA ILE A 91 -4.55 -18.22 6.60
C ILE A 91 -5.52 -17.94 7.75
N THR A 92 -5.18 -16.93 8.54
CA THR A 92 -6.07 -16.38 9.57
C THR A 92 -6.39 -14.93 9.22
N TYR A 93 -7.68 -14.59 9.12
CA TYR A 93 -8.14 -13.21 8.90
C TYR A 93 -8.68 -12.61 10.20
N ILE A 94 -8.15 -11.42 10.57
CA ILE A 94 -8.51 -10.71 11.81
C ILE A 94 -9.02 -9.31 11.46
N ASN A 95 -10.21 -8.96 11.96
CA ASN A 95 -10.69 -7.58 11.86
C ASN A 95 -9.95 -6.72 12.89
N LEU A 96 -8.96 -5.96 12.42
CA LEU A 96 -8.07 -5.17 13.24
C LEU A 96 -7.52 -3.97 12.45
N ALA A 97 -7.50 -2.82 13.09
CA ALA A 97 -6.82 -1.65 12.52
C ALA A 97 -5.30 -1.76 12.74
N MET A 98 -4.50 -1.23 11.79
CA MET A 98 -3.02 -1.28 11.89
C MET A 98 -2.48 -0.54 13.11
N GLU A 99 -3.18 0.46 13.61
CA GLU A 99 -2.78 1.20 14.81
C GLU A 99 -2.92 0.36 16.10
N ASP A 100 -3.68 -0.76 16.05
CA ASP A 100 -3.92 -1.65 17.19
C ASP A 100 -3.05 -2.92 17.15
N LEU A 101 -1.98 -2.95 16.37
CA LEU A 101 -1.08 -4.10 16.23
C LEU A 101 -0.50 -4.62 17.56
N ASN A 102 -0.49 -3.80 18.60
CA ASN A 102 0.00 -4.14 19.94
C ASN A 102 -0.83 -5.26 20.63
N VAL A 103 -2.00 -5.64 20.10
CA VAL A 103 -2.79 -6.77 20.63
C VAL A 103 -2.35 -8.11 20.05
N ILE A 104 -1.52 -8.11 18.99
CA ILE A 104 -0.98 -9.34 18.39
C ILE A 104 0.22 -9.80 19.23
N ASP A 105 0.14 -11.04 19.74
CA ASP A 105 1.19 -11.68 20.51
C ASP A 105 1.80 -12.84 19.69
N GLU A 106 2.37 -12.50 18.54
CA GLU A 106 3.01 -13.43 17.63
C GLU A 106 4.14 -12.72 16.86
N GLU A 107 5.25 -13.42 16.58
CA GLU A 107 6.32 -12.92 15.74
C GLU A 107 6.17 -13.38 14.29
N PHE A 108 6.56 -12.51 13.35
CA PHE A 108 6.54 -12.75 11.91
C PHE A 108 7.92 -12.58 11.30
N ASP A 109 8.21 -13.37 10.29
CA ASP A 109 9.47 -13.28 9.54
C ASP A 109 9.40 -12.20 8.46
N LEU A 110 8.17 -11.89 8.01
CA LEU A 110 7.88 -10.88 7.00
C LEU A 110 6.56 -10.17 7.31
N VAL A 111 6.58 -8.84 7.29
CA VAL A 111 5.38 -8.01 7.32
C VAL A 111 5.23 -7.33 5.96
N ILE A 112 4.03 -7.38 5.38
CA ILE A 112 3.74 -6.77 4.08
C ILE A 112 2.55 -5.82 4.22
N SER A 113 2.52 -4.75 3.45
CA SER A 113 1.36 -3.86 3.32
C SER A 113 1.26 -3.34 1.90
N SER A 114 0.17 -3.62 1.20
CA SER A 114 -0.08 -3.13 -0.15
C SER A 114 -1.09 -1.99 -0.12
N LEU A 115 -0.67 -0.78 -0.51
CA LEU A 115 -1.49 0.42 -0.69
C LEU A 115 -2.41 0.79 0.50
N ALA A 116 -1.95 0.57 1.73
CA ALA A 116 -2.75 0.85 2.92
C ALA A 116 -2.14 1.90 3.86
N LEU A 117 -0.81 2.07 3.91
CA LEU A 117 -0.15 2.95 4.88
C LEU A 117 -0.42 4.45 4.71
N HIS A 118 -0.79 4.88 3.52
CA HIS A 118 -1.14 6.29 3.30
C HIS A 118 -2.48 6.71 3.93
N TYR A 119 -3.26 5.75 4.45
CA TYR A 119 -4.48 6.03 5.23
C TYR A 119 -4.23 6.17 6.73
N ILE A 120 -3.00 5.90 7.21
CA ILE A 120 -2.66 5.89 8.63
C ILE A 120 -2.18 7.28 9.09
N GLU A 121 -2.76 7.80 10.17
CA GLU A 121 -2.36 9.07 10.78
C GLU A 121 -1.06 8.90 11.58
N ASP A 122 -1.02 7.96 12.53
CA ASP A 122 0.14 7.65 13.37
C ASP A 122 1.08 6.66 12.68
N PHE A 123 1.77 7.12 11.66
CA PHE A 123 2.73 6.31 10.90
C PHE A 123 3.89 5.80 11.76
N ASP A 124 4.45 6.66 12.62
CA ASP A 124 5.59 6.31 13.47
C ASP A 124 5.21 5.27 14.53
N GLY A 125 4.03 5.38 15.11
CA GLY A 125 3.51 4.37 16.05
C GLY A 125 3.30 3.01 15.39
N VAL A 126 2.73 3.01 14.17
CA VAL A 126 2.55 1.78 13.40
C VAL A 126 3.88 1.14 13.02
N LEU A 127 4.88 1.92 12.59
CA LEU A 127 6.22 1.38 12.26
C LEU A 127 6.91 0.75 13.48
N LYS A 128 6.79 1.34 14.67
CA LYS A 128 7.31 0.76 15.92
C LYS A 128 6.62 -0.56 16.25
N ASN A 129 5.30 -0.62 16.11
CA ASN A 129 4.55 -1.85 16.34
C ASN A 129 4.96 -2.95 15.34
N ILE A 130 5.13 -2.61 14.06
CA ILE A 130 5.64 -3.54 13.04
C ILE A 130 7.02 -4.07 13.42
N ASN A 131 7.93 -3.16 13.84
CA ASN A 131 9.27 -3.58 14.26
C ASN A 131 9.22 -4.57 15.44
N ASN A 132 8.35 -4.33 16.42
CA ASN A 132 8.18 -5.22 17.58
C ASN A 132 7.66 -6.62 17.18
N LEU A 133 6.79 -6.70 16.18
CA LEU A 133 6.20 -7.96 15.70
C LEU A 133 7.14 -8.75 14.76
N LEU A 134 8.17 -8.10 14.20
CA LEU A 134 9.13 -8.79 13.35
C LEU A 134 10.13 -9.61 14.15
N ALA A 135 10.38 -10.81 13.69
CA ALA A 135 11.51 -11.63 14.14
C ALA A 135 12.84 -10.95 13.81
N LYS A 136 13.91 -11.42 14.45
CA LYS A 136 15.27 -10.95 14.13
C LYS A 136 15.56 -11.17 12.64
N ASP A 137 16.18 -10.19 12.00
CA ASP A 137 16.49 -10.18 10.57
C ASP A 137 15.26 -10.21 9.64
N GLY A 138 14.05 -10.04 10.19
CA GLY A 138 12.80 -9.98 9.43
C GLY A 138 12.69 -8.74 8.55
N TYR A 139 11.79 -8.81 7.57
CA TYR A 139 11.58 -7.75 6.58
C TYR A 139 10.22 -7.09 6.74
N PHE A 140 10.19 -5.79 6.50
CA PHE A 140 8.97 -5.03 6.23
C PHE A 140 9.00 -4.54 4.78
N ILE A 141 7.98 -4.94 3.99
CA ILE A 141 7.86 -4.56 2.59
C ILE A 141 6.49 -3.93 2.40
N PHE A 142 6.45 -2.73 1.83
CA PHE A 142 5.18 -2.06 1.61
C PHE A 142 5.15 -1.25 0.34
N SER A 143 3.94 -1.01 -0.13
CA SER A 143 3.61 -0.01 -1.14
C SER A 143 2.68 1.05 -0.57
N GLN A 144 2.76 2.24 -1.11
CA GLN A 144 1.84 3.33 -0.84
C GLN A 144 1.71 4.25 -2.05
N GLU A 145 0.73 5.15 -2.04
CA GLU A 145 0.69 6.21 -3.04
C GLU A 145 1.97 7.06 -2.95
N SER A 146 2.48 7.46 -4.13
CA SER A 146 3.66 8.32 -4.22
C SER A 146 3.43 9.65 -3.49
N PRO A 147 4.43 10.16 -2.74
CA PRO A 147 4.38 11.51 -2.18
C PRO A 147 4.05 12.61 -3.20
N LEU A 148 4.43 12.41 -4.47
CA LEU A 148 4.08 13.33 -5.57
C LEU A 148 2.58 13.31 -5.91
N SER A 149 1.87 12.23 -5.54
CA SER A 149 0.42 12.13 -5.69
C SER A 149 -0.33 12.72 -4.50
N THR A 150 0.12 12.40 -3.28
CA THR A 150 -0.57 12.77 -2.05
C THR A 150 -0.42 14.23 -1.65
N CYS A 151 0.62 14.94 -2.12
CA CYS A 151 0.83 16.37 -1.82
C CYS A 151 -0.15 17.29 -2.55
N PHE A 152 -0.76 16.84 -3.65
CA PHE A 152 -1.63 17.67 -4.46
C PHE A 152 -2.96 17.94 -3.78
N SER A 153 -3.27 19.20 -3.55
CA SER A 153 -4.45 19.63 -2.79
C SER A 153 -5.38 20.58 -3.56
N GLY A 154 -5.40 20.48 -4.89
CA GLY A 154 -6.31 21.25 -5.75
C GLY A 154 -5.60 22.14 -6.76
N GLY A 155 -6.40 22.70 -7.69
CA GLY A 155 -5.91 23.44 -8.84
C GLY A 155 -5.65 22.55 -10.06
N GLU A 156 -4.99 23.12 -11.05
CA GLU A 156 -4.60 22.40 -12.26
C GLU A 156 -3.38 21.50 -12.00
N ARG A 157 -3.59 20.18 -12.05
CA ARG A 157 -2.48 19.22 -11.84
C ARG A 157 -1.46 19.22 -12.98
N TRP A 158 -1.87 19.57 -14.19
CA TRP A 158 -1.03 19.55 -15.39
C TRP A 158 -0.99 20.89 -16.09
N THR A 159 0.19 21.37 -16.43
CA THR A 159 0.31 22.38 -17.46
C THR A 159 0.23 21.72 -18.82
N ARG A 160 -0.57 22.29 -19.72
CA ARG A 160 -0.83 21.76 -21.05
C ARG A 160 -0.43 22.77 -22.13
N ASP A 161 -0.11 22.25 -23.32
CA ASP A 161 0.05 23.08 -24.50
C ASP A 161 -1.32 23.49 -25.10
N GLU A 162 -1.28 24.24 -26.20
CA GLU A 162 -2.48 24.69 -26.94
C GLU A 162 -3.29 23.55 -27.55
N ASN A 163 -2.69 22.37 -27.73
CA ASN A 163 -3.36 21.15 -28.22
C ASN A 163 -3.88 20.25 -27.09
N GLY A 164 -3.69 20.66 -25.83
CA GLY A 164 -4.12 19.91 -24.66
C GLY A 164 -3.14 18.83 -24.19
N ASN A 165 -1.96 18.69 -24.79
CA ASN A 165 -0.95 17.76 -24.38
C ASN A 165 -0.35 18.15 -23.02
N LYS A 166 -0.11 17.21 -22.14
CA LYS A 166 0.53 17.44 -20.84
C LYS A 166 2.02 17.75 -21.04
N LEU A 167 2.46 18.91 -20.58
CA LEU A 167 3.86 19.34 -20.67
C LEU A 167 4.63 18.99 -19.40
N HIS A 168 4.06 19.28 -18.25
CA HIS A 168 4.67 18.97 -16.96
C HIS A 168 3.63 18.94 -15.84
N LEU A 169 3.99 18.26 -14.75
CA LEU A 169 3.22 18.18 -13.52
C LEU A 169 3.40 19.47 -12.70
N ASN A 170 2.30 20.02 -12.21
CA ASN A 170 2.31 21.12 -11.26
C ASN A 170 2.36 20.55 -9.83
N LEU A 171 3.51 20.64 -9.18
CA LEU A 171 3.70 20.20 -7.81
C LEU A 171 3.32 21.30 -6.84
N THR A 172 2.43 21.00 -5.89
CA THR A 172 1.99 21.95 -4.87
C THR A 172 2.06 21.33 -3.48
N ASN A 173 2.40 22.15 -2.47
CA ASN A 173 2.35 21.75 -1.06
C ASN A 173 3.19 20.54 -0.64
N TYR A 174 4.18 20.10 -1.42
CA TYR A 174 5.00 18.93 -1.10
C TYR A 174 5.66 19.01 0.29
N GLY A 175 6.11 20.18 0.74
CA GLY A 175 6.69 20.39 2.06
C GLY A 175 5.66 20.56 3.19
N ARG A 176 4.36 20.40 2.92
CA ARG A 176 3.29 20.53 3.92
C ARG A 176 2.66 19.18 4.19
N GLU A 177 3.23 18.47 5.14
CA GLU A 177 2.69 17.18 5.58
C GLU A 177 1.40 17.38 6.38
N LYS A 178 0.33 16.81 5.89
CA LYS A 178 -1.01 16.96 6.48
C LYS A 178 -1.97 15.89 6.00
N GLU A 179 -3.08 15.78 6.72
CA GLU A 179 -4.26 15.10 6.21
C GLU A 179 -4.75 15.81 4.94
N ALA A 180 -5.03 15.04 3.91
CA ALA A 180 -5.71 15.47 2.70
C ALA A 180 -6.98 14.65 2.55
N SER A 181 -8.08 15.32 2.23
CA SER A 181 -9.35 14.66 1.87
C SER A 181 -9.54 14.75 0.37
N SER A 182 -9.95 13.67 -0.25
CA SER A 182 -10.26 13.62 -1.67
C SER A 182 -11.58 12.91 -1.91
N GLU A 183 -12.18 13.18 -3.06
CA GLU A 183 -13.26 12.36 -3.59
C GLU A 183 -12.65 11.15 -4.31
N TRP A 184 -13.01 9.95 -3.86
CA TRP A 184 -12.71 8.69 -4.53
C TRP A 184 -13.86 7.73 -4.26
N PHE A 185 -14.72 7.51 -5.27
CA PHE A 185 -16.05 6.88 -5.17
C PHE A 185 -17.04 7.60 -4.24
N VAL A 186 -16.56 8.13 -3.10
CA VAL A 186 -17.31 8.94 -2.13
C VAL A 186 -16.45 10.12 -1.69
N GLU A 187 -17.10 11.17 -1.17
CA GLU A 187 -16.39 12.31 -0.58
C GLU A 187 -15.73 11.96 0.75
N GLY A 188 -14.68 12.70 1.11
CA GLY A 188 -14.09 12.64 2.44
C GLY A 188 -13.11 11.48 2.68
N VAL A 189 -12.61 10.83 1.63
CA VAL A 189 -11.55 9.82 1.77
C VAL A 189 -10.26 10.49 2.21
N LYS A 190 -9.84 10.21 3.44
CA LYS A 190 -8.65 10.81 4.05
C LYS A 190 -7.40 10.05 3.67
N ARG A 191 -6.35 10.79 3.35
CA ARG A 191 -4.98 10.31 3.13
C ARG A 191 -4.02 11.22 3.86
N TYR A 192 -2.87 10.69 4.25
CA TYR A 192 -1.84 11.45 4.96
C TYR A 192 -0.63 11.61 4.06
N HIS A 193 -0.42 12.86 3.60
CA HIS A 193 0.77 13.19 2.82
C HIS A 193 2.01 13.22 3.72
N ARG A 194 3.05 12.51 3.28
CA ARG A 194 4.40 12.49 3.86
C ARG A 194 5.43 12.67 2.77
N MET A 195 6.48 13.46 3.05
CA MET A 195 7.62 13.60 2.13
C MET A 195 8.40 12.27 2.06
N PHE A 196 9.15 12.05 0.98
CA PHE A 196 10.08 10.91 0.88
C PHE A 196 11.05 10.85 2.06
N SER A 197 11.60 12.01 2.47
CA SER A 197 12.51 12.10 3.61
C SER A 197 11.86 11.68 4.93
N THR A 198 10.62 12.07 5.17
CA THR A 198 9.87 11.66 6.36
C THR A 198 9.65 10.16 6.38
N ILE A 199 9.22 9.56 5.27
CA ILE A 199 9.01 8.11 5.17
C ILE A 199 10.30 7.36 5.51
N VAL A 200 11.43 7.77 4.93
CA VAL A 200 12.73 7.11 5.17
C VAL A 200 13.20 7.30 6.60
N ASN A 201 13.12 8.54 7.11
CA ASN A 201 13.58 8.84 8.48
C ASN A 201 12.73 8.11 9.53
N SER A 202 11.39 8.08 9.36
CA SER A 202 10.50 7.33 10.26
C SER A 202 10.84 5.83 10.30
N LEU A 203 11.22 5.22 9.16
CA LEU A 203 11.69 3.84 9.13
C LEU A 203 13.00 3.66 9.91
N VAL A 204 13.97 4.55 9.70
CA VAL A 204 15.26 4.52 10.41
C VAL A 204 15.04 4.69 11.92
N ASP A 205 14.24 5.66 12.33
CA ASP A 205 13.92 5.95 13.73
C ASP A 205 13.13 4.81 14.41
N ALA A 206 12.34 4.06 13.63
CA ALA A 206 11.66 2.85 14.10
C ALA A 206 12.58 1.60 14.14
N GLY A 207 13.85 1.72 13.79
CA GLY A 207 14.83 0.63 13.87
C GLY A 207 14.94 -0.24 12.62
N PHE A 208 14.64 0.32 11.44
CA PHE A 208 14.81 -0.35 10.16
C PHE A 208 16.01 0.17 9.37
N SER A 209 16.58 -0.68 8.53
CA SER A 209 17.48 -0.30 7.43
C SER A 209 16.72 -0.40 6.12
N VAL A 210 16.63 0.68 5.37
CA VAL A 210 16.03 0.68 4.03
C VAL A 210 17.00 0.01 3.05
N GLU A 211 16.58 -1.11 2.47
CA GLU A 211 17.41 -1.84 1.49
C GLU A 211 17.07 -1.48 0.04
N ARG A 212 15.81 -1.17 -0.23
CA ARG A 212 15.35 -0.82 -1.58
C ARG A 212 14.17 0.13 -1.55
N MET A 213 14.16 1.07 -2.48
CA MET A 213 13.00 1.88 -2.84
C MET A 213 12.74 1.70 -4.34
N VAL A 214 11.48 1.58 -4.73
CA VAL A 214 11.06 1.39 -6.12
C VAL A 214 9.87 2.29 -6.42
N GLU A 215 9.95 2.98 -7.54
CA GLU A 215 8.84 3.71 -8.15
C GLU A 215 8.58 3.04 -9.51
N PRO A 216 7.55 2.17 -9.61
CA PRO A 216 7.35 1.38 -10.81
C PRO A 216 6.90 2.25 -11.97
N LEU A 217 7.50 2.02 -13.14
CA LEU A 217 7.22 2.72 -14.39
C LEU A 217 6.77 1.74 -15.47
N PRO A 218 6.01 2.20 -16.48
CA PRO A 218 5.59 1.35 -17.59
C PRO A 218 6.79 0.94 -18.45
N ASN A 219 6.75 -0.27 -18.97
CA ASN A 219 7.62 -0.75 -20.02
C ASN A 219 7.01 -0.48 -21.41
N GLU A 220 7.77 -0.78 -22.48
CA GLU A 220 7.33 -0.56 -23.86
C GLU A 220 6.04 -1.34 -24.21
N GLU A 221 5.87 -2.55 -23.70
CA GLU A 221 4.69 -3.38 -23.94
C GLU A 221 3.42 -2.77 -23.35
N ILE A 222 3.53 -2.28 -22.10
CA ILE A 222 2.43 -1.59 -21.41
C ILE A 222 2.07 -0.30 -22.15
N LEU A 223 3.07 0.49 -22.55
CA LEU A 223 2.83 1.74 -23.29
C LEU A 223 2.20 1.50 -24.66
N ALA A 224 2.59 0.45 -25.37
CA ALA A 224 1.97 0.10 -26.64
C ALA A 224 0.48 -0.23 -26.49
N LYS A 225 0.09 -0.86 -25.37
CA LYS A 225 -1.31 -1.21 -25.07
C LYS A 225 -2.09 -0.06 -24.41
N TYR A 226 -1.44 0.71 -23.57
CA TYR A 226 -2.03 1.77 -22.75
C TYR A 226 -1.17 3.04 -22.76
N PRO A 227 -1.20 3.84 -23.84
CA PRO A 227 -0.34 5.04 -24.01
C PRO A 227 -0.51 6.09 -22.90
N ASP A 228 -1.69 6.15 -22.27
CA ASP A 228 -1.97 7.12 -21.20
C ASP A 228 -1.01 6.99 -20.00
N TYR A 229 -0.39 5.82 -19.83
CA TYR A 229 0.59 5.62 -18.75
C TYR A 229 1.96 6.27 -19.00
N GLU A 230 2.16 6.94 -20.15
CA GLU A 230 3.29 7.85 -20.38
C GLU A 230 3.40 8.92 -19.28
N ASP A 231 2.27 9.33 -18.69
CA ASP A 231 2.21 10.27 -17.57
C ASP A 231 3.03 9.85 -16.35
N LEU A 232 3.25 8.54 -16.16
CA LEU A 232 4.01 8.01 -15.04
C LEU A 232 5.49 8.38 -15.08
N PHE A 233 6.05 8.74 -16.23
CA PHE A 233 7.41 9.29 -16.32
C PHE A 233 7.53 10.71 -15.74
N HIS A 234 6.43 11.44 -15.66
CA HIS A 234 6.40 12.72 -14.94
C HIS A 234 6.16 12.51 -13.44
N LYS A 235 5.36 11.51 -13.08
CA LYS A 235 4.93 11.25 -11.72
C LYS A 235 4.58 9.77 -11.55
N PRO A 236 5.46 8.96 -10.96
CA PRO A 236 5.10 7.62 -10.52
C PRO A 236 3.91 7.65 -9.54
N ASP A 237 2.96 6.73 -9.70
CA ASP A 237 1.79 6.67 -8.84
C ASP A 237 2.08 6.03 -7.50
N PHE A 238 3.07 5.14 -7.44
CA PHE A 238 3.38 4.33 -6.28
C PHE A 238 4.82 4.49 -5.82
N LEU A 239 5.02 4.35 -4.52
CA LEU A 239 6.31 4.17 -3.88
C LEU A 239 6.29 2.83 -3.15
N LEU A 240 7.28 1.99 -3.42
CA LEU A 240 7.50 0.73 -2.71
C LEU A 240 8.81 0.80 -1.92
N VAL A 241 8.80 0.19 -0.75
CA VAL A 241 9.98 0.14 0.12
C VAL A 241 10.16 -1.26 0.66
N LYS A 242 11.40 -1.74 0.62
CA LYS A 242 11.86 -2.90 1.36
C LYS A 242 12.79 -2.45 2.46
N ALA A 243 12.45 -2.76 3.68
CA ALA A 243 13.22 -2.44 4.87
C ALA A 243 13.49 -3.69 5.71
N LYS A 244 14.64 -3.75 6.35
CA LYS A 244 15.05 -4.85 7.21
C LYS A 244 15.12 -4.38 8.66
N LYS A 245 14.62 -5.19 9.59
CA LYS A 245 14.76 -4.94 11.03
C LYS A 245 16.24 -4.94 11.41
N ASN A 246 16.69 -3.87 12.07
CA ASN A 246 18.02 -3.80 12.64
C ASN A 246 18.18 -4.79 13.81
N LYS A 247 19.43 -5.14 14.12
CA LYS A 247 19.76 -6.07 15.22
C LYS A 247 19.48 -5.45 16.58
#